data_d19aab7773737ddf15978f4f1df8386a
#
_entry.id   d19aab7773737ddf15978f4f1df8386a
#
_cell.length_a   1.000
_cell.length_b   1.000
_cell.length_c   1.000
_cell.angle_alpha   90.00
_cell.angle_beta   90.00
_cell.angle_gamma   90.00
#
_symmetry.space_group_name_H-M   'P 1'
#
loop_
_entity.id
_entity.type
_entity.pdbx_description
1 polymer ?
#
loop_
_entity_poly.entity_id
_entity_poly.type
_entity_poly.pdbx_seq_one_letter_code
_entity_poly.pdbx_strand_id
1 'polypeptide(L)'
;MFDPKTDKYPYPEDTCGHYMPVNKDRGIIFDKDYPYVDYSKGFAFKRFWVRVLLRLLVFPFMTPVKMGLKVKGKKNLKYHKELLSNGAVTVSNHVNMWDYICVMKALHNFKWPYLLSWDKNINGESGPLVRFVGGIPIPVNDDEATIEFNKAVKKLLNEKNFLHIYAEGSMWEFYAPIRPFKRGAASIAIKNDKPILPMAFSYRKPGWFRKHILKQIAVFTLNIGEPILANPDLSQSAQIDDMTIRVHEAITALAGFESSIYPPIYNNSKKVEY
;
A
#
# COMPACT_ATOMS: atom_id res chain seq x y z
N MET A 1 -15.50 16.82 5.70
CA MET A 1 -14.72 16.19 4.59
C MET A 1 -15.67 15.73 3.51
N PHE A 2 -15.22 15.69 2.23
CA PHE A 2 -16.03 15.11 1.15
C PHE A 2 -15.96 13.59 1.22
N ASP A 3 -17.11 12.95 1.43
CA ASP A 3 -17.29 11.50 1.43
C ASP A 3 -17.99 11.11 0.12
N PRO A 4 -17.34 10.33 -0.74
CA PRO A 4 -17.92 9.92 -2.01
C PRO A 4 -18.85 8.70 -1.89
N LYS A 5 -19.37 8.37 -0.68
CA LYS A 5 -20.26 7.22 -0.45
C LYS A 5 -21.14 6.94 -1.66
N THR A 6 -21.10 5.71 -2.09
CA THR A 6 -21.98 5.24 -3.14
C THR A 6 -22.63 3.95 -2.65
N ASP A 7 -23.96 3.88 -2.74
CA ASP A 7 -24.72 2.64 -2.52
C ASP A 7 -24.33 1.53 -3.53
N LYS A 8 -23.44 1.88 -4.47
CA LYS A 8 -22.95 1.00 -5.53
C LYS A 8 -21.99 -0.08 -5.01
N TYR A 9 -21.36 0.15 -3.85
CA TYR A 9 -20.34 -0.75 -3.30
C TYR A 9 -20.82 -1.32 -1.96
N PRO A 10 -21.43 -2.52 -1.95
CA PRO A 10 -21.74 -3.21 -0.71
C PRO A 10 -20.45 -3.69 -0.06
N TYR A 11 -19.97 -2.97 0.93
CA TYR A 11 -18.77 -3.35 1.67
C TYR A 11 -19.04 -4.55 2.57
N PRO A 12 -18.07 -5.47 2.75
CA PRO A 12 -18.19 -6.60 3.66
C PRO A 12 -18.39 -6.17 5.13
N GLU A 13 -19.06 -7.02 5.92
CA GLU A 13 -19.14 -6.83 7.38
C GLU A 13 -17.76 -6.98 8.04
N ASP A 14 -16.96 -7.95 7.59
CA ASP A 14 -15.56 -8.07 8.00
C ASP A 14 -14.74 -6.92 7.41
N THR A 15 -14.17 -6.10 8.28
CA THR A 15 -13.38 -4.92 7.90
C THR A 15 -12.12 -5.23 7.08
N CYS A 16 -11.66 -6.49 7.05
CA CYS A 16 -10.59 -6.98 6.17
C CYS A 16 -11.11 -7.77 4.97
N GLY A 17 -12.43 -7.95 4.84
CA GLY A 17 -13.06 -8.72 3.77
C GLY A 17 -12.75 -8.14 2.39
N HIS A 18 -12.56 -9.02 1.42
CA HIS A 18 -12.40 -8.66 0.01
C HIS A 18 -13.78 -8.59 -0.65
N TYR A 19 -14.09 -7.48 -1.29
CA TYR A 19 -15.35 -7.34 -2.02
C TYR A 19 -15.17 -7.42 -3.55
N MET A 20 -13.94 -7.29 -4.02
CA MET A 20 -13.63 -7.44 -5.45
C MET A 20 -13.15 -8.86 -5.74
N PRO A 21 -13.88 -9.62 -6.58
CA PRO A 21 -13.45 -10.95 -6.96
C PRO A 21 -12.22 -10.89 -7.87
N VAL A 22 -11.35 -11.89 -7.74
CA VAL A 22 -10.29 -12.15 -8.72
C VAL A 22 -10.73 -13.34 -9.56
N ASN A 23 -11.03 -13.09 -10.83
CA ASN A 23 -11.76 -14.03 -11.68
C ASN A 23 -10.87 -15.04 -12.43
N LYS A 24 -9.54 -14.95 -12.34
CA LYS A 24 -8.63 -15.82 -13.08
C LYS A 24 -7.49 -16.27 -12.18
N ASP A 25 -7.23 -17.56 -12.19
CA ASP A 25 -6.08 -18.17 -11.55
C ASP A 25 -5.13 -18.70 -12.63
N ARG A 26 -3.88 -18.23 -12.62
CA ARG A 26 -2.82 -18.63 -13.53
C ARG A 26 -2.06 -19.87 -13.08
N GLY A 27 -2.42 -20.43 -11.93
CA GLY A 27 -1.80 -21.62 -11.34
C GLY A 27 -0.38 -21.39 -10.84
N ILE A 28 -0.01 -20.14 -10.46
CA ILE A 28 1.31 -19.86 -9.92
C ILE A 28 1.36 -20.31 -8.46
N ILE A 29 2.34 -21.15 -8.14
CA ILE A 29 2.59 -21.60 -6.77
C ILE A 29 3.61 -20.67 -6.12
N PHE A 30 3.29 -20.15 -4.94
CA PHE A 30 4.15 -19.25 -4.16
C PHE A 30 4.78 -20.02 -3.01
N ASP A 31 5.61 -21.00 -3.35
CA ASP A 31 6.34 -21.87 -2.43
C ASP A 31 7.72 -21.28 -2.05
N LYS A 32 8.56 -22.10 -1.41
CA LYS A 32 9.92 -21.71 -1.01
C LYS A 32 10.86 -21.39 -2.18
N ASP A 33 10.61 -21.96 -3.36
CA ASP A 33 11.46 -21.78 -4.54
C ASP A 33 11.01 -20.58 -5.40
N TYR A 34 9.87 -19.95 -5.03
CA TYR A 34 9.36 -18.79 -5.74
C TYR A 34 10.26 -17.55 -5.53
N PRO A 35 10.65 -16.83 -6.61
CA PRO A 35 11.46 -15.62 -6.49
C PRO A 35 10.63 -14.43 -6.01
N TYR A 36 10.38 -14.31 -4.70
CA TYR A 36 9.59 -13.23 -4.10
C TYR A 36 10.06 -11.85 -4.55
N VAL A 37 11.37 -11.62 -4.58
CA VAL A 37 11.99 -10.47 -5.25
C VAL A 37 12.88 -11.00 -6.36
N ASP A 38 12.50 -10.74 -7.61
CA ASP A 38 13.24 -11.23 -8.77
C ASP A 38 14.39 -10.26 -9.12
N TYR A 39 15.62 -10.73 -9.00
CA TYR A 39 16.86 -10.02 -9.32
C TYR A 39 17.44 -10.39 -10.69
N SER A 40 16.76 -11.22 -11.47
CA SER A 40 17.24 -11.62 -12.79
C SER A 40 17.40 -10.42 -13.73
N LYS A 41 18.41 -10.46 -14.59
CA LYS A 41 18.69 -9.39 -15.56
C LYS A 41 17.49 -9.18 -16.50
N GLY A 42 16.82 -10.25 -16.92
CA GLY A 42 15.64 -10.19 -17.78
C GLY A 42 14.46 -9.49 -17.10
N PHE A 43 14.21 -9.77 -15.82
CA PHE A 43 13.17 -9.09 -15.06
C PHE A 43 13.53 -7.61 -14.82
N ALA A 44 14.76 -7.32 -14.46
CA ALA A 44 15.24 -5.95 -14.26
C ALA A 44 15.10 -5.10 -15.52
N PHE A 45 15.41 -5.67 -16.71
CA PHE A 45 15.21 -5.01 -18.00
C PHE A 45 13.74 -4.68 -18.28
N LYS A 46 12.83 -5.66 -18.13
CA LYS A 46 11.39 -5.46 -18.32
C LYS A 46 10.85 -4.40 -17.35
N ARG A 47 11.25 -4.47 -16.08
CA ARG A 47 10.86 -3.51 -15.04
C ARG A 47 11.37 -2.10 -15.33
N PHE A 48 12.58 -1.97 -15.88
CA PHE A 48 13.11 -0.68 -16.32
C PHE A 48 12.18 -0.02 -17.37
N TRP A 49 11.79 -0.75 -18.41
CA TRP A 49 10.92 -0.22 -19.45
C TRP A 49 9.51 0.10 -18.93
N VAL A 50 8.97 -0.74 -18.04
CA VAL A 50 7.69 -0.42 -17.38
C VAL A 50 7.81 0.89 -16.59
N ARG A 51 8.90 1.13 -15.88
CA ARG A 51 9.13 2.39 -15.16
C ARG A 51 9.28 3.59 -16.09
N VAL A 52 9.92 3.42 -17.23
CA VAL A 52 10.01 4.46 -18.27
C VAL A 52 8.61 4.80 -18.78
N LEU A 53 7.80 3.79 -19.13
CA LEU A 53 6.43 3.97 -19.58
C LEU A 53 5.57 4.68 -18.52
N LEU A 54 5.66 4.24 -17.27
CA LEU A 54 4.94 4.89 -16.16
C LEU A 54 5.33 6.37 -16.04
N ARG A 55 6.62 6.70 -16.11
CA ARG A 55 7.13 8.07 -15.97
C ARG A 55 6.69 8.98 -17.11
N LEU A 56 6.73 8.47 -18.35
CA LEU A 56 6.48 9.28 -19.55
C LEU A 56 5.00 9.38 -19.92
N LEU A 57 4.20 8.34 -19.67
CA LEU A 57 2.80 8.30 -20.10
C LEU A 57 1.81 8.28 -18.92
N VAL A 58 2.01 7.39 -17.96
CA VAL A 58 1.01 7.17 -16.91
C VAL A 58 0.99 8.32 -15.90
N PHE A 59 2.15 8.74 -15.43
CA PHE A 59 2.24 9.79 -14.41
C PHE A 59 1.81 11.18 -14.91
N PRO A 60 2.18 11.65 -16.12
CA PRO A 60 1.75 12.96 -16.59
C PRO A 60 0.30 12.98 -17.09
N PHE A 61 -0.22 11.88 -17.65
CA PHE A 61 -1.54 11.87 -18.29
C PHE A 61 -2.59 11.15 -17.46
N MET A 62 -2.37 9.87 -17.10
CA MET A 62 -3.39 9.07 -16.44
C MET A 62 -3.70 9.57 -15.02
N THR A 63 -2.68 9.87 -14.21
CA THR A 63 -2.92 10.23 -12.81
C THR A 63 -3.63 11.58 -12.65
N PRO A 64 -3.32 12.66 -13.42
CA PRO A 64 -4.10 13.89 -13.32
C PRO A 64 -5.49 13.75 -13.96
N VAL A 65 -5.64 13.04 -15.07
CA VAL A 65 -6.93 12.92 -15.77
C VAL A 65 -7.85 11.96 -15.03
N LYS A 66 -7.44 10.69 -14.88
CA LYS A 66 -8.28 9.63 -14.29
C LYS A 66 -8.46 9.77 -12.79
N MET A 67 -7.43 10.21 -12.05
CA MET A 67 -7.48 10.27 -10.58
C MET A 67 -7.64 11.69 -10.05
N GLY A 68 -7.39 12.72 -10.88
CA GLY A 68 -7.33 14.10 -10.41
C GLY A 68 -6.32 14.28 -9.27
N LEU A 69 -5.25 13.48 -9.28
CA LEU A 69 -4.32 13.32 -8.17
C LEU A 69 -3.62 14.63 -7.79
N LYS A 70 -3.71 14.98 -6.52
CA LYS A 70 -2.82 15.95 -5.87
C LYS A 70 -1.97 15.22 -4.84
N VAL A 71 -0.67 15.55 -4.76
CA VAL A 71 0.23 15.00 -3.74
C VAL A 71 0.64 16.13 -2.81
N LYS A 72 0.38 15.94 -1.51
CA LYS A 72 0.74 16.86 -0.43
C LYS A 72 1.81 16.21 0.48
N GLY A 73 2.53 17.01 1.24
CA GLY A 73 3.53 16.51 2.20
C GLY A 73 4.85 16.06 1.59
N LYS A 74 5.14 16.32 0.30
CA LYS A 74 6.44 15.98 -0.31
C LYS A 74 7.64 16.63 0.39
N LYS A 75 7.44 17.70 1.14
CA LYS A 75 8.47 18.32 1.97
C LYS A 75 9.03 17.33 3.01
N ASN A 76 8.20 16.44 3.55
CA ASN A 76 8.61 15.45 4.53
C ASN A 76 9.64 14.45 3.98
N LEU A 77 9.54 14.09 2.67
CA LEU A 77 10.57 13.28 2.00
C LEU A 77 11.93 13.97 1.93
N LYS A 78 11.94 15.30 1.76
CA LYS A 78 13.18 16.09 1.71
C LYS A 78 13.73 16.32 3.10
N TYR A 79 12.87 16.64 4.05
CA TYR A 79 13.22 16.92 5.43
C TYR A 79 13.84 15.70 6.12
N HIS A 80 13.24 14.52 5.92
CA HIS A 80 13.71 13.25 6.47
C HIS A 80 14.54 12.43 5.48
N LYS A 81 15.22 13.10 4.52
CA LYS A 81 15.95 12.41 3.45
C LYS A 81 17.00 11.44 3.96
N GLU A 82 17.76 11.81 4.97
CA GLU A 82 18.81 10.96 5.55
C GLU A 82 18.24 9.67 6.10
N LEU A 83 17.23 9.75 6.95
CA LEU A 83 16.53 8.60 7.53
C LEU A 83 15.94 7.71 6.43
N LEU A 84 15.17 8.29 5.52
CA LEU A 84 14.45 7.55 4.48
C LEU A 84 15.37 6.96 3.41
N SER A 85 16.55 7.54 3.18
CA SER A 85 17.51 6.98 2.21
C SER A 85 18.04 5.60 2.61
N ASN A 86 17.91 5.21 3.88
CA ASN A 86 18.26 3.88 4.38
C ASN A 86 17.16 2.82 4.17
N GLY A 87 16.09 3.16 3.44
CA GLY A 87 14.93 2.31 3.22
C GLY A 87 13.83 2.56 4.25
N ALA A 88 12.60 2.26 3.87
CA ALA A 88 11.43 2.46 4.72
C ALA A 88 10.28 1.52 4.32
N VAL A 89 9.42 1.22 5.27
CA VAL A 89 8.08 0.71 4.99
C VAL A 89 7.17 1.92 4.78
N THR A 90 6.38 1.93 3.72
CA THR A 90 5.36 2.96 3.49
C THR A 90 3.98 2.34 3.64
N VAL A 91 3.06 3.01 4.30
CA VAL A 91 1.73 2.46 4.61
C VAL A 91 0.66 3.45 4.20
N SER A 92 -0.41 2.97 3.56
CA SER A 92 -1.60 3.78 3.32
C SER A 92 -2.90 2.99 3.43
N ASN A 93 -4.04 3.70 3.48
CA ASN A 93 -5.36 3.14 3.23
C ASN A 93 -5.47 2.70 1.75
N HIS A 94 -6.37 1.74 1.47
CA HIS A 94 -6.54 1.11 0.15
C HIS A 94 -7.94 1.36 -0.40
N VAL A 95 -8.04 2.32 -1.31
CA VAL A 95 -9.32 2.93 -1.72
C VAL A 95 -9.62 2.87 -3.22
N ASN A 96 -8.67 2.41 -4.03
CA ASN A 96 -8.88 2.29 -5.48
C ASN A 96 -7.83 1.34 -6.10
N MET A 97 -8.21 0.63 -7.17
CA MET A 97 -7.31 -0.29 -7.88
C MET A 97 -6.03 0.38 -8.43
N TRP A 98 -6.03 1.70 -8.60
CA TRP A 98 -4.91 2.47 -9.15
C TRP A 98 -4.12 3.25 -8.10
N ASP A 99 -4.45 3.12 -6.82
CA ASP A 99 -3.78 3.94 -5.79
C ASP A 99 -2.29 3.64 -5.65
N TYR A 100 -1.83 2.40 -5.95
CA TYR A 100 -0.40 2.14 -6.03
C TYR A 100 0.32 2.95 -7.12
N ILE A 101 -0.32 3.21 -8.26
CA ILE A 101 0.21 4.12 -9.29
C ILE A 101 0.39 5.53 -8.72
N CYS A 102 -0.55 5.98 -7.88
CA CYS A 102 -0.45 7.27 -7.21
C CYS A 102 0.69 7.31 -6.18
N VAL A 103 0.88 6.22 -5.43
CA VAL A 103 2.01 6.06 -4.50
C VAL A 103 3.34 6.09 -5.25
N MET A 104 3.47 5.31 -6.33
CA MET A 104 4.67 5.36 -7.17
C MET A 104 4.96 6.75 -7.71
N LYS A 105 3.93 7.46 -8.23
CA LYS A 105 4.11 8.85 -8.69
C LYS A 105 4.56 9.79 -7.58
N ALA A 106 4.10 9.60 -6.37
CA ALA A 106 4.49 10.43 -5.23
C ALA A 106 5.95 10.23 -4.84
N LEU A 107 6.45 9.00 -4.93
CA LEU A 107 7.75 8.56 -4.41
C LEU A 107 8.85 8.41 -5.47
N HIS A 108 8.53 8.21 -6.76
CA HIS A 108 9.49 7.80 -7.80
C HIS A 108 10.73 8.71 -7.96
N ASN A 109 10.63 10.00 -7.66
CA ASN A 109 11.77 10.92 -7.70
C ASN A 109 12.68 10.79 -6.47
N PHE A 110 12.22 10.13 -5.43
CA PHE A 110 13.00 9.81 -4.23
C PHE A 110 13.45 8.35 -4.26
N LYS A 111 12.50 7.41 -4.30
CA LYS A 111 12.73 5.97 -4.38
C LYS A 111 11.51 5.29 -5.04
N TRP A 112 11.75 4.36 -5.96
CA TRP A 112 10.69 3.51 -6.49
C TRP A 112 10.29 2.46 -5.43
N PRO A 113 9.03 2.46 -4.96
CA PRO A 113 8.60 1.47 -3.97
C PRO A 113 8.40 0.09 -4.61
N TYR A 114 8.49 -0.95 -3.79
CA TYR A 114 7.91 -2.25 -4.00
C TYR A 114 6.55 -2.30 -3.30
N LEU A 115 5.70 -3.26 -3.66
CA LEU A 115 4.35 -3.41 -3.11
C LEU A 115 4.18 -4.81 -2.54
N LEU A 116 3.75 -4.94 -1.29
CA LEU A 116 3.15 -6.21 -0.84
C LEU A 116 1.80 -6.38 -1.50
N SER A 117 1.61 -7.53 -2.13
CA SER A 117 0.40 -7.82 -2.89
C SER A 117 -0.21 -9.14 -2.43
N TRP A 118 -1.52 -9.17 -2.36
CA TRP A 118 -2.24 -10.43 -2.21
C TRP A 118 -1.83 -11.39 -3.33
N ASP A 119 -1.60 -12.66 -3.00
CA ASP A 119 -1.17 -13.71 -3.94
C ASP A 119 -2.11 -13.81 -5.16
N LYS A 120 -3.43 -13.74 -4.93
CA LYS A 120 -4.42 -13.77 -6.01
C LYS A 120 -4.31 -12.61 -7.01
N ASN A 121 -3.83 -11.42 -6.60
CA ASN A 121 -3.59 -10.34 -7.56
C ASN A 121 -2.45 -10.67 -8.53
N ILE A 122 -1.42 -11.38 -8.05
CA ILE A 122 -0.29 -11.81 -8.88
C ILE A 122 -0.65 -13.06 -9.68
N ASN A 123 -1.50 -13.92 -9.13
CA ASN A 123 -2.02 -15.08 -9.82
C ASN A 123 -3.12 -14.73 -10.83
N GLY A 124 -3.73 -13.56 -10.71
CA GLY A 124 -4.77 -13.05 -11.59
C GLY A 124 -4.25 -12.59 -12.96
N GLU A 125 -5.16 -12.13 -13.82
CA GLU A 125 -4.89 -11.71 -15.20
C GLU A 125 -3.84 -10.58 -15.27
N SER A 126 -3.93 -9.58 -14.40
CA SER A 126 -2.99 -8.45 -14.32
C SER A 126 -1.69 -8.77 -13.60
N GLY A 127 -1.48 -10.03 -13.17
CA GLY A 127 -0.35 -10.45 -12.37
C GLY A 127 1.02 -10.07 -12.92
N PRO A 128 1.33 -10.25 -14.22
CA PRO A 128 2.60 -9.81 -14.79
C PRO A 128 2.85 -8.32 -14.63
N LEU A 129 1.83 -7.48 -14.82
CA LEU A 129 1.94 -6.04 -14.62
C LEU A 129 2.20 -5.71 -13.14
N VAL A 130 1.45 -6.35 -12.22
CA VAL A 130 1.66 -6.19 -10.77
C VAL A 130 3.10 -6.54 -10.40
N ARG A 131 3.65 -7.63 -10.93
CA ARG A 131 5.07 -8.01 -10.71
C ARG A 131 6.04 -6.96 -11.25
N PHE A 132 5.86 -6.47 -12.48
CA PHE A 132 6.79 -5.50 -13.09
C PHE A 132 6.73 -4.12 -12.42
N VAL A 133 5.61 -3.74 -11.84
CA VAL A 133 5.55 -2.51 -11.03
C VAL A 133 6.13 -2.69 -9.61
N GLY A 134 6.55 -3.89 -9.24
CA GLY A 134 7.23 -4.19 -7.98
C GLY A 134 6.41 -4.98 -6.97
N GLY A 135 5.32 -5.63 -7.42
CA GLY A 135 4.47 -6.47 -6.56
C GLY A 135 5.23 -7.70 -6.05
N ILE A 136 5.14 -7.96 -4.75
CA ILE A 136 5.70 -9.12 -4.03
C ILE A 136 4.51 -9.88 -3.45
N PRO A 137 4.27 -11.15 -3.84
CA PRO A 137 3.15 -11.92 -3.28
C PRO A 137 3.40 -12.23 -1.81
N ILE A 138 2.34 -12.21 -1.02
CA ILE A 138 2.37 -12.70 0.36
C ILE A 138 2.02 -14.19 0.29
N PRO A 139 2.89 -15.10 0.79
CA PRO A 139 2.56 -16.53 0.83
C PRO A 139 1.42 -16.79 1.82
N VAL A 140 0.63 -17.82 1.55
CA VAL A 140 -0.52 -18.21 2.36
C VAL A 140 -0.38 -19.68 2.76
N ASN A 141 -0.51 -19.96 4.07
CA ASN A 141 -0.52 -21.31 4.64
C ASN A 141 0.70 -22.19 4.29
N ASP A 142 1.89 -21.58 4.13
CA ASP A 142 3.15 -22.28 3.87
C ASP A 142 4.27 -21.62 4.69
N ASP A 143 4.78 -22.33 5.68
CA ASP A 143 5.80 -21.82 6.60
C ASP A 143 7.17 -21.67 5.91
N GLU A 144 7.56 -22.61 5.03
CA GLU A 144 8.82 -22.52 4.28
C GLU A 144 8.78 -21.34 3.31
N ALA A 145 7.68 -21.17 2.59
CA ALA A 145 7.44 -20.01 1.75
C ALA A 145 7.48 -18.69 2.53
N THR A 146 6.90 -18.68 3.73
CA THR A 146 6.92 -17.51 4.63
C THR A 146 8.34 -17.16 5.08
N ILE A 147 9.19 -18.16 5.35
CA ILE A 147 10.60 -17.94 5.69
C ILE A 147 11.33 -17.28 4.51
N GLU A 148 11.20 -17.83 3.30
CA GLU A 148 11.86 -17.28 2.11
C GLU A 148 11.35 -15.89 1.73
N PHE A 149 10.04 -15.66 1.84
CA PHE A 149 9.44 -14.34 1.71
C PHE A 149 10.08 -13.34 2.69
N ASN A 150 10.19 -13.68 3.98
CA ASN A 150 10.78 -12.81 4.98
C ASN A 150 12.27 -12.52 4.69
N LYS A 151 13.03 -13.51 4.22
CA LYS A 151 14.42 -13.32 3.76
C LYS A 151 14.50 -12.34 2.58
N ALA A 152 13.62 -12.50 1.60
CA ALA A 152 13.57 -11.62 0.43
C ALA A 152 13.19 -10.17 0.81
N VAL A 153 12.21 -9.97 1.71
CA VAL A 153 11.82 -8.67 2.23
C VAL A 153 12.96 -8.03 3.04
N LYS A 154 13.63 -8.80 3.91
CA LYS A 154 14.79 -8.33 4.67
C LYS A 154 15.91 -7.85 3.75
N LYS A 155 16.26 -8.66 2.72
CA LYS A 155 17.26 -8.28 1.72
C LYS A 155 16.87 -7.01 1.00
N LEU A 156 15.61 -6.90 0.54
CA LEU A 156 15.08 -5.73 -0.14
C LEU A 156 15.23 -4.44 0.69
N LEU A 157 14.87 -4.48 1.97
CA LEU A 157 14.95 -3.35 2.89
C LEU A 157 16.40 -3.01 3.26
N ASN A 158 17.28 -4.00 3.36
CA ASN A 158 18.73 -3.79 3.56
C ASN A 158 19.40 -3.15 2.33
N GLU A 159 18.89 -3.39 1.13
CA GLU A 159 19.27 -2.70 -0.10
C GLU A 159 18.66 -1.28 -0.19
N LYS A 160 18.16 -0.77 0.94
CA LYS A 160 17.63 0.58 1.09
C LYS A 160 16.43 0.88 0.19
N ASN A 161 15.63 -0.12 -0.15
CA ASN A 161 14.40 0.05 -0.92
C ASN A 161 13.21 0.45 -0.04
N PHE A 162 12.16 0.96 -0.69
CA PHE A 162 10.86 1.17 -0.05
C PHE A 162 9.94 -0.02 -0.32
N LEU A 163 9.20 -0.40 0.73
CA LEU A 163 8.16 -1.42 0.66
C LEU A 163 6.82 -0.80 1.04
N HIS A 164 5.89 -0.73 0.10
CA HIS A 164 4.54 -0.22 0.34
C HIS A 164 3.61 -1.34 0.78
N ILE A 165 2.81 -1.07 1.80
CA ILE A 165 1.87 -2.02 2.39
C ILE A 165 0.54 -1.32 2.62
N TYR A 166 -0.55 -1.94 2.16
CA TYR A 166 -1.89 -1.57 2.54
C TYR A 166 -2.27 -2.32 3.82
N ALA A 167 -2.12 -1.64 4.96
CA ALA A 167 -2.27 -2.29 6.27
C ALA A 167 -3.71 -2.74 6.59
N GLU A 168 -4.70 -2.21 5.88
CA GLU A 168 -6.11 -2.64 5.96
C GLU A 168 -6.34 -4.06 5.39
N GLY A 169 -5.40 -4.58 4.59
CA GLY A 169 -5.41 -5.94 4.08
C GLY A 169 -6.30 -6.19 2.86
N SER A 170 -7.23 -5.30 2.54
CA SER A 170 -8.10 -5.39 1.36
C SER A 170 -8.42 -4.01 0.80
N MET A 171 -8.81 -3.94 -0.47
CA MET A 171 -9.22 -2.69 -1.11
C MET A 171 -10.73 -2.51 -1.02
N TRP A 172 -11.17 -1.33 -0.51
CA TRP A 172 -12.57 -0.91 -0.53
C TRP A 172 -12.71 0.38 -1.32
N GLU A 173 -13.25 0.27 -2.53
CA GLU A 173 -13.25 1.40 -3.46
C GLU A 173 -14.09 2.56 -2.94
N PHE A 174 -13.49 3.76 -2.94
CA PHE A 174 -14.07 5.01 -2.44
C PHE A 174 -14.51 5.02 -0.97
N TYR A 175 -14.10 4.03 -0.16
CA TYR A 175 -14.41 4.04 1.26
C TYR A 175 -13.59 5.11 1.98
N ALA A 176 -14.26 5.99 2.73
CA ALA A 176 -13.59 7.16 3.32
C ALA A 176 -12.98 6.91 4.71
N PRO A 177 -13.64 6.20 5.66
CA PRO A 177 -13.06 5.90 6.97
C PRO A 177 -11.80 5.03 6.87
N ILE A 178 -10.90 5.16 7.85
CA ILE A 178 -9.72 4.30 7.96
C ILE A 178 -10.11 3.04 8.73
N ARG A 179 -9.95 1.87 8.10
CA ARG A 179 -10.27 0.57 8.68
C ARG A 179 -9.16 0.09 9.61
N PRO A 180 -9.41 -0.93 10.47
CA PRO A 180 -8.38 -1.48 11.34
C PRO A 180 -7.17 -1.98 10.55
N PHE A 181 -5.97 -1.83 11.11
CA PHE A 181 -4.74 -2.29 10.49
C PHE A 181 -4.32 -3.67 10.98
N LYS A 182 -3.85 -4.51 10.05
CA LYS A 182 -3.12 -5.72 10.37
C LYS A 182 -1.72 -5.36 10.88
N ARG A 183 -1.21 -6.09 11.88
CA ARG A 183 0.11 -5.87 12.50
C ARG A 183 1.30 -6.10 11.56
N GLY A 184 1.07 -6.67 10.37
CA GLY A 184 2.13 -7.10 9.44
C GLY A 184 3.06 -5.98 9.00
N ALA A 185 2.56 -4.78 8.74
CA ALA A 185 3.38 -3.65 8.33
C ALA A 185 4.35 -3.21 9.42
N ALA A 186 3.86 -3.06 10.67
CA ALA A 186 4.69 -2.73 11.82
C ALA A 186 5.68 -3.87 12.15
N SER A 187 5.24 -5.13 12.06
CA SER A 187 6.12 -6.29 12.27
C SER A 187 7.31 -6.30 11.28
N ILE A 188 7.06 -6.02 10.00
CA ILE A 188 8.12 -5.94 8.99
C ILE A 188 9.05 -4.77 9.29
N ALA A 189 8.52 -3.60 9.63
CA ALA A 189 9.32 -2.42 9.96
C ALA A 189 10.22 -2.65 11.18
N ILE A 190 9.66 -3.15 12.30
CA ILE A 190 10.38 -3.42 13.54
C ILE A 190 11.47 -4.48 13.33
N LYS A 191 11.14 -5.62 12.71
CA LYS A 191 12.10 -6.72 12.49
C LYS A 191 13.26 -6.33 11.57
N ASN A 192 13.13 -5.28 10.78
CA ASN A 192 14.15 -4.82 9.85
C ASN A 192 14.75 -3.46 10.21
N ASP A 193 14.41 -2.92 11.39
CA ASP A 193 14.88 -1.61 11.87
C ASP A 193 14.64 -0.50 10.81
N LYS A 194 13.39 -0.39 10.37
CA LYS A 194 12.98 0.61 9.38
C LYS A 194 11.85 1.48 9.91
N PRO A 195 11.87 2.79 9.55
CA PRO A 195 10.76 3.67 9.83
C PRO A 195 9.54 3.28 9.00
N ILE A 196 8.35 3.62 9.49
CA ILE A 196 7.13 3.65 8.66
C ILE A 196 6.85 5.08 8.21
N LEU A 197 6.71 5.27 6.90
CA LEU A 197 6.24 6.51 6.30
C LEU A 197 4.72 6.40 6.06
N PRO A 198 3.88 7.04 6.89
CA PRO A 198 2.45 7.02 6.71
C PRO A 198 2.03 7.90 5.54
N MET A 199 1.10 7.40 4.75
CA MET A 199 0.49 8.08 3.63
C MET A 199 -1.03 7.89 3.69
N ALA A 200 -1.82 8.88 3.25
CA ALA A 200 -3.27 8.72 3.25
C ALA A 200 -3.90 9.26 1.98
N PHE A 201 -4.78 8.47 1.41
CA PHE A 201 -5.71 8.96 0.39
C PHE A 201 -6.88 9.64 1.07
N SER A 202 -7.20 10.82 0.58
CA SER A 202 -8.40 11.57 0.90
C SER A 202 -9.07 12.08 -0.36
N TYR A 203 -10.35 12.46 -0.26
CA TYR A 203 -11.17 12.79 -1.41
C TYR A 203 -11.45 14.29 -1.49
N ARG A 204 -11.62 14.74 -2.73
CA ARG A 204 -12.11 16.08 -3.06
C ARG A 204 -13.27 15.98 -4.03
N LYS A 205 -14.22 16.90 -3.94
CA LYS A 205 -15.31 17.01 -4.93
C LYS A 205 -14.71 17.24 -6.32
N PRO A 206 -15.13 16.48 -7.34
CA PRO A 206 -14.75 16.77 -8.72
C PRO A 206 -15.39 18.10 -9.17
N GLY A 207 -14.64 18.89 -9.93
CA GLY A 207 -15.20 20.07 -10.62
C GLY A 207 -16.22 19.65 -11.70
N TRP A 208 -16.95 20.63 -12.25
CA TRP A 208 -18.04 20.39 -13.20
C TRP A 208 -17.64 19.44 -14.36
N PHE A 209 -16.54 19.73 -15.05
CA PHE A 209 -16.05 18.92 -16.17
C PHE A 209 -15.78 17.46 -15.74
N ARG A 210 -15.13 17.27 -14.60
CA ARG A 210 -14.82 15.93 -14.08
C ARG A 210 -16.08 15.16 -13.70
N LYS A 211 -17.06 15.85 -13.10
CA LYS A 211 -18.32 15.25 -12.69
C LYS A 211 -19.19 14.90 -13.89
N HIS A 212 -19.35 15.81 -14.85
CA HIS A 212 -20.35 15.66 -15.92
C HIS A 212 -19.78 15.01 -17.18
N ILE A 213 -18.52 15.27 -17.53
CA ILE A 213 -17.89 14.71 -18.73
C ILE A 213 -17.12 13.43 -18.42
N LEU A 214 -16.23 13.46 -17.42
CA LEU A 214 -15.43 12.29 -17.05
C LEU A 214 -16.15 11.33 -16.09
N LYS A 215 -17.38 11.67 -15.64
CA LYS A 215 -18.22 10.87 -14.72
C LYS A 215 -17.50 10.46 -13.43
N GLN A 216 -16.60 11.30 -12.94
CA GLN A 216 -15.84 11.04 -11.71
C GLN A 216 -16.68 11.41 -10.49
N ILE A 217 -16.78 10.50 -9.54
CA ILE A 217 -17.50 10.74 -8.25
C ILE A 217 -16.61 11.43 -7.22
N ALA A 218 -15.29 11.22 -7.32
CA ALA A 218 -14.28 11.82 -6.45
C ALA A 218 -12.98 12.04 -7.19
N VAL A 219 -12.13 12.92 -6.67
CA VAL A 219 -10.72 13.06 -7.06
C VAL A 219 -9.83 12.95 -5.84
N PHE A 220 -8.62 12.41 -6.01
CA PHE A 220 -7.76 11.97 -4.92
C PHE A 220 -6.75 13.04 -4.49
N THR A 221 -6.50 13.10 -3.19
CA THR A 221 -5.28 13.69 -2.62
C THR A 221 -4.52 12.59 -1.91
N LEU A 222 -3.24 12.42 -2.22
CA LEU A 222 -2.32 11.58 -1.46
C LEU A 222 -1.51 12.48 -0.53
N ASN A 223 -1.70 12.32 0.76
CA ASN A 223 -1.03 13.07 1.81
C ASN A 223 0.13 12.21 2.35
N ILE A 224 1.34 12.78 2.44
CA ILE A 224 2.54 12.11 2.97
C ILE A 224 2.82 12.69 4.34
N GLY A 225 2.83 11.85 5.37
CA GLY A 225 3.12 12.21 6.76
C GLY A 225 4.62 12.24 7.07
N GLU A 226 4.92 12.32 8.33
CA GLU A 226 6.27 12.22 8.88
C GLU A 226 6.60 10.76 9.20
N PRO A 227 7.87 10.33 9.05
CA PRO A 227 8.26 8.97 9.40
C PRO A 227 8.04 8.67 10.89
N ILE A 228 7.55 7.48 11.18
CA ILE A 228 7.32 6.96 12.53
C ILE A 228 8.39 5.91 12.81
N LEU A 229 9.13 6.11 13.92
CA LEU A 229 10.16 5.19 14.39
C LEU A 229 9.60 4.28 15.49
N ALA A 230 10.25 3.12 15.67
CA ALA A 230 10.00 2.26 16.82
C ALA A 230 10.29 2.97 18.14
N ASN A 231 9.53 2.61 19.18
CA ASN A 231 9.85 3.05 20.55
C ASN A 231 10.82 2.02 21.17
N PRO A 232 12.11 2.38 21.39
CA PRO A 232 13.11 1.42 21.85
C PRO A 232 12.88 0.93 23.29
N ASP A 233 12.07 1.63 24.08
CA ASP A 233 11.80 1.29 25.47
C ASP A 233 10.80 0.13 25.63
N LEU A 234 10.16 -0.29 24.54
CA LEU A 234 9.15 -1.34 24.54
C LEU A 234 9.74 -2.69 24.09
N SER A 235 9.17 -3.78 24.59
CA SER A 235 9.43 -5.12 24.03
C SER A 235 9.01 -5.19 22.57
N GLN A 236 9.61 -6.07 21.78
CA GLN A 236 9.34 -6.17 20.33
C GLN A 236 7.84 -6.32 20.00
N SER A 237 7.10 -7.11 20.77
CA SER A 237 5.66 -7.26 20.56
C SER A 237 4.89 -5.97 20.86
N ALA A 238 5.25 -5.27 21.94
CA ALA A 238 4.66 -3.99 22.30
C ALA A 238 5.02 -2.88 21.31
N GLN A 239 6.25 -2.89 20.76
CA GLN A 239 6.65 -1.98 19.66
C GLN A 239 5.78 -2.15 18.43
N ILE A 240 5.44 -3.40 18.06
CA ILE A 240 4.58 -3.68 16.89
C ILE A 240 3.17 -3.11 17.12
N ASP A 241 2.60 -3.27 18.31
CA ASP A 241 1.28 -2.74 18.63
C ASP A 241 1.30 -1.20 18.69
N ASP A 242 2.26 -0.61 19.41
CA ASP A 242 2.45 0.84 19.49
C ASP A 242 2.62 1.47 18.12
N MET A 243 3.50 0.91 17.28
CA MET A 243 3.72 1.41 15.93
C MET A 243 2.46 1.26 15.06
N THR A 244 1.72 0.16 15.17
CA THR A 244 0.46 -0.04 14.43
C THR A 244 -0.55 1.03 14.80
N ILE A 245 -0.72 1.32 16.09
CA ILE A 245 -1.64 2.34 16.60
C ILE A 245 -1.23 3.73 16.09
N ARG A 246 0.03 4.14 16.29
CA ARG A 246 0.51 5.47 15.86
C ARG A 246 0.42 5.67 14.34
N VAL A 247 0.68 4.63 13.56
CA VAL A 247 0.56 4.69 12.09
C VAL A 247 -0.91 4.81 11.68
N HIS A 248 -1.83 4.09 12.33
CA HIS A 248 -3.25 4.19 12.08
C HIS A 248 -3.79 5.60 12.40
N GLU A 249 -3.42 6.16 13.56
CA GLU A 249 -3.79 7.52 13.97
C GLU A 249 -3.24 8.57 13.00
N ALA A 250 -1.97 8.44 12.61
CA ALA A 250 -1.34 9.35 11.65
C ALA A 250 -2.05 9.31 10.28
N ILE A 251 -2.41 8.12 9.79
CA ILE A 251 -3.14 7.96 8.52
C ILE A 251 -4.56 8.51 8.64
N THR A 252 -5.22 8.30 9.78
CA THR A 252 -6.54 8.87 10.10
C THR A 252 -6.51 10.40 10.02
N ALA A 253 -5.55 11.04 10.68
CA ALA A 253 -5.37 12.48 10.65
C ALA A 253 -4.99 13.00 9.25
N LEU A 254 -4.09 12.31 8.52
CA LEU A 254 -3.72 12.65 7.15
C LEU A 254 -4.89 12.51 6.16
N ALA A 255 -5.79 11.57 6.40
CA ALA A 255 -7.04 11.42 5.65
C ALA A 255 -8.04 12.54 5.99
N GLY A 256 -7.81 13.27 7.10
CA GLY A 256 -8.57 14.44 7.57
C GLY A 256 -9.70 14.07 8.52
N PHE A 257 -9.59 13.00 9.25
CA PHE A 257 -10.49 12.64 10.35
C PHE A 257 -9.81 13.00 11.67
N GLU A 258 -10.61 13.45 12.66
CA GLU A 258 -10.15 13.69 14.02
C GLU A 258 -9.90 12.38 14.76
N SER A 259 -10.75 11.37 14.50
CA SER A 259 -10.60 10.01 15.02
C SER A 259 -11.18 9.00 14.03
N SER A 260 -10.75 7.74 14.13
CA SER A 260 -11.38 6.65 13.38
C SER A 260 -12.58 6.11 14.14
N ILE A 261 -13.62 5.69 13.38
CA ILE A 261 -14.76 4.92 13.91
C ILE A 261 -14.41 3.46 14.18
N TYR A 262 -13.21 3.03 13.78
CA TYR A 262 -12.70 1.67 13.96
C TYR A 262 -11.55 1.64 14.97
N PRO A 263 -11.37 0.49 15.66
CA PRO A 263 -10.17 0.27 16.45
C PRO A 263 -8.94 0.27 15.53
N PRO A 264 -7.76 0.71 16.03
CA PRO A 264 -6.56 0.81 15.21
C PRO A 264 -5.99 -0.55 14.78
N ILE A 265 -6.19 -1.60 15.57
CA ILE A 265 -5.66 -2.94 15.31
C ILE A 265 -6.82 -3.88 14.94
N TYR A 266 -6.62 -4.62 13.86
CA TYR A 266 -7.56 -5.68 13.45
C TYR A 266 -7.51 -6.85 14.43
N ASN A 267 -8.68 -7.20 14.97
CA ASN A 267 -8.83 -8.32 15.90
C ASN A 267 -9.23 -9.59 15.15
N ASN A 268 -8.30 -10.54 15.04
CA ASN A 268 -8.53 -11.85 14.39
C ASN A 268 -9.50 -12.80 15.14
N SER A 269 -10.02 -12.41 16.32
CA SER A 269 -10.87 -13.29 17.13
C SER A 269 -12.25 -13.56 16.52
N LYS A 270 -12.64 -12.84 15.48
CA LYS A 270 -13.77 -13.19 14.61
C LYS A 270 -13.23 -13.86 13.33
N LYS A 271 -12.75 -15.10 13.44
CA LYS A 271 -12.65 -15.97 12.27
C LYS A 271 -14.08 -16.24 11.79
N VAL A 272 -14.48 -15.59 10.70
CA VAL A 272 -15.59 -16.06 9.91
C VAL A 272 -15.08 -17.33 9.22
N GLU A 273 -15.59 -18.47 9.60
CA GLU A 273 -15.41 -19.70 8.84
C GLU A 273 -16.02 -19.46 7.45
N TYR A 274 -15.23 -19.65 6.41
CA TYR A 274 -15.66 -19.64 5.02
C TYR A 274 -16.09 -21.06 4.59
#